data_50fcd6820132da5272b44743a78c366f
#
_entry.id   50fcd6820132da5272b44743a78c366f
#
_cell.length_a   1.000
_cell.length_b   1.000
_cell.length_c   1.000
_cell.angle_alpha   90.00
_cell.angle_beta   90.00
_cell.angle_gamma   90.00
#
_symmetry.space_group_name_H-M   'P 1'
#
loop_
_entity.id
_entity.type
_entity.pdbx_description
1 polymer ?
#
loop_
_entity_poly.entity_id
_entity_poly.type
_entity_poly.pdbx_seq_one_letter_code
_entity_poly.pdbx_strand_id
1 'polypeptide(L)'
;GDVYKRQIVVHGGGPRIKRELDKSNIQSKFIRGLRVTDEKIINIVESVLIDFNNDIVSSLDKKNTEAVSIHTKKDNIIEVVPEAKELGFVGLPNKINNDILLDIIRQNKIPIISPLGLDKNNQTHNINGDTAAMAVAKSVKSRRLLLMTNVDGVLNKEKKLIDEISSSEILEMVKDETITEGMIPKINACLDAVNNGVTAAGIINGTKQHSCLWEIFSDKGSGLSLIHISEPTRPLSI
;
A
#
# COMPACT_ATOMS: atom_id res chain seq x y z
N GLY A 1 8.76 -20.98 13.15
CA GLY A 1 9.85 -20.48 12.28
C GLY A 1 9.40 -19.88 10.95
N ASP A 2 8.22 -20.21 10.40
CA ASP A 2 7.88 -19.84 9.01
C ASP A 2 7.10 -18.53 8.81
N VAL A 3 6.75 -17.84 9.86
CA VAL A 3 5.92 -16.60 9.78
C VAL A 3 6.68 -15.45 9.09
N TYR A 4 8.01 -15.47 9.10
CA TYR A 4 8.85 -14.38 8.58
C TYR A 4 9.19 -14.45 7.10
N LYS A 5 8.88 -15.54 6.42
CA LYS A 5 9.29 -15.78 5.04
C LYS A 5 8.24 -15.42 3.98
N ARG A 6 7.06 -14.93 4.40
CA ARG A 6 5.96 -14.67 3.48
C ARG A 6 5.58 -13.20 3.49
N GLN A 7 6.53 -12.35 3.12
CA GLN A 7 6.32 -10.91 3.03
C GLN A 7 6.18 -10.49 1.57
N ILE A 8 5.33 -9.51 1.32
CA ILE A 8 5.22 -8.79 0.05
C ILE A 8 5.44 -7.32 0.36
N VAL A 9 6.27 -6.66 -0.40
CA VAL A 9 6.53 -5.22 -0.25
C VAL A 9 5.98 -4.48 -1.46
N VAL A 10 5.10 -3.52 -1.22
CA VAL A 10 4.69 -2.53 -2.22
C VAL A 10 5.29 -1.20 -1.81
N HIS A 11 6.11 -0.61 -2.66
CA HIS A 11 6.77 0.66 -2.32
C HIS A 11 6.04 1.86 -2.91
N GLY A 12 6.24 3.04 -2.35
CA GLY A 12 5.86 4.31 -2.95
C GLY A 12 7.02 4.89 -3.77
N GLY A 13 6.91 6.16 -4.18
CA GLY A 13 7.98 6.83 -4.91
C GLY A 13 7.84 8.35 -4.96
N GLY A 14 6.84 8.91 -4.27
CA GLY A 14 6.48 10.32 -4.35
C GLY A 14 7.64 11.31 -4.30
N PRO A 15 8.56 11.24 -3.31
CA PRO A 15 9.71 12.14 -3.22
C PRO A 15 10.71 11.98 -4.37
N ARG A 16 10.94 10.74 -4.85
CA ARG A 16 11.85 10.50 -6.00
C ARG A 16 11.23 11.01 -7.29
N ILE A 17 9.95 10.73 -7.51
CA ILE A 17 9.19 11.25 -8.67
C ILE A 17 9.22 12.77 -8.68
N LYS A 18 8.92 13.41 -7.53
CA LYS A 18 8.95 14.87 -7.42
C LYS A 18 10.31 15.42 -7.84
N ARG A 19 11.40 14.87 -7.29
CA ARG A 19 12.77 15.29 -7.62
C ARG A 19 13.08 15.20 -9.12
N GLU A 20 12.64 14.14 -9.77
CA GLU A 20 12.93 13.96 -11.21
C GLU A 20 12.06 14.88 -12.08
N LEU A 21 10.81 15.12 -11.71
CA LEU A 21 9.96 16.10 -12.36
C LEU A 21 10.51 17.53 -12.20
N ASP A 22 10.99 17.89 -11.00
CA ASP A 22 11.61 19.18 -10.72
C ASP A 22 12.87 19.41 -11.61
N LYS A 23 13.71 18.39 -11.81
CA LYS A 23 14.86 18.45 -12.74
C LYS A 23 14.43 18.68 -14.20
N SER A 24 13.28 18.17 -14.56
CA SER A 24 12.68 18.33 -15.90
C SER A 24 11.84 19.62 -16.03
N ASN A 25 11.82 20.48 -15.02
CA ASN A 25 10.97 21.67 -14.93
C ASN A 25 9.47 21.37 -15.09
N ILE A 26 9.02 20.21 -14.63
CA ILE A 26 7.62 19.80 -14.67
C ILE A 26 7.01 19.93 -13.25
N GLN A 27 5.96 20.73 -13.13
CA GLN A 27 5.24 20.87 -11.87
C GLN A 27 4.22 19.75 -11.68
N SER A 28 4.26 19.10 -10.52
CA SER A 28 3.24 18.10 -10.15
C SER A 28 1.93 18.77 -9.78
N LYS A 29 0.83 18.29 -10.37
CA LYS A 29 -0.53 18.63 -9.95
C LYS A 29 -1.16 17.43 -9.27
N PHE A 30 -2.02 17.69 -8.29
CA PHE A 30 -2.74 16.65 -7.56
C PHE A 30 -4.23 16.95 -7.56
N ILE A 31 -5.04 15.92 -7.73
CA ILE A 31 -6.50 15.95 -7.59
C ILE A 31 -6.87 14.85 -6.62
N ARG A 32 -7.58 15.18 -5.55
CA ARG A 32 -7.98 14.21 -4.50
C ARG A 32 -6.81 13.36 -3.97
N GLY A 33 -5.62 13.97 -3.85
CA GLY A 33 -4.40 13.27 -3.40
C GLY A 33 -3.71 12.40 -4.45
N LEU A 34 -4.25 12.27 -5.66
CA LEU A 34 -3.68 11.53 -6.77
C LEU A 34 -2.91 12.47 -7.69
N ARG A 35 -1.72 12.05 -8.14
CA ARG A 35 -0.91 12.83 -9.07
C ARG A 35 -1.52 12.77 -10.46
N VAL A 36 -1.87 13.94 -11.02
CA VAL A 36 -2.22 14.03 -12.44
C VAL A 36 -1.01 13.61 -13.27
N THR A 37 -1.19 12.62 -14.11
CA THR A 37 -0.10 11.92 -14.80
C THR A 37 -0.38 11.91 -16.29
N ASP A 38 0.16 12.90 -17.02
CA ASP A 38 0.10 12.95 -18.48
C ASP A 38 1.13 12.00 -19.13
N GLU A 39 1.20 11.99 -20.46
CA GLU A 39 2.10 11.13 -21.24
C GLU A 39 3.59 11.37 -20.93
N LYS A 40 3.99 12.61 -20.66
CA LYS A 40 5.38 12.93 -20.29
C LYS A 40 5.68 12.46 -18.87
N ILE A 41 4.73 12.69 -17.97
CA ILE A 41 4.87 12.33 -16.55
C ILE A 41 4.88 10.82 -16.35
N ILE A 42 4.06 10.04 -17.10
CA ILE A 42 4.02 8.58 -16.90
C ILE A 42 5.35 7.93 -17.23
N ASN A 43 6.06 8.38 -18.26
CA ASN A 43 7.36 7.86 -18.63
C ASN A 43 8.41 8.10 -17.52
N ILE A 44 8.39 9.29 -16.91
CA ILE A 44 9.26 9.62 -15.77
C ILE A 44 8.88 8.79 -14.55
N VAL A 45 7.60 8.69 -14.24
CA VAL A 45 7.08 7.92 -13.11
C VAL A 45 7.48 6.45 -13.23
N GLU A 46 7.29 5.85 -14.42
CA GLU A 46 7.64 4.45 -14.66
C GLU A 46 9.14 4.21 -14.45
N SER A 47 10.00 5.04 -15.06
CA SER A 47 11.45 4.90 -14.89
C SER A 47 11.87 5.02 -13.43
N VAL A 48 11.42 6.08 -12.74
CA VAL A 48 11.77 6.33 -11.34
C VAL A 48 11.30 5.21 -10.40
N LEU A 49 10.12 4.66 -10.63
CA LEU A 49 9.58 3.58 -9.80
C LEU A 49 10.30 2.26 -10.06
N ILE A 50 10.67 1.96 -11.30
CA ILE A 50 11.47 0.79 -11.64
C ILE A 50 12.87 0.89 -11.03
N ASP A 51 13.54 2.03 -11.16
CA ASP A 51 14.86 2.26 -10.58
C ASP A 51 14.81 2.11 -9.05
N PHE A 52 13.79 2.67 -8.41
CA PHE A 52 13.63 2.53 -6.96
C PHE A 52 13.35 1.09 -6.54
N ASN A 53 12.56 0.36 -7.31
CA ASN A 53 12.32 -1.07 -7.08
C ASN A 53 13.64 -1.85 -7.09
N ASN A 54 14.47 -1.63 -8.10
CA ASN A 54 15.78 -2.27 -8.24
C ASN A 54 16.74 -1.89 -7.11
N ASP A 55 16.71 -0.63 -6.64
CA ASP A 55 17.50 -0.19 -5.48
C ASP A 55 17.10 -0.97 -4.19
N ILE A 56 15.79 -1.19 -3.99
CA ILE A 56 15.29 -1.96 -2.83
C ILE A 56 15.77 -3.41 -2.94
N VAL A 57 15.59 -4.06 -4.09
CA VAL A 57 16.07 -5.44 -4.32
C VAL A 57 17.56 -5.55 -4.04
N SER A 58 18.37 -4.67 -4.65
CA SER A 58 19.83 -4.68 -4.44
C SER A 58 20.21 -4.46 -2.98
N SER A 59 19.44 -3.67 -2.25
CA SER A 59 19.71 -3.41 -0.82
C SER A 59 19.39 -4.62 0.05
N LEU A 60 18.39 -5.41 -0.31
CA LEU A 60 18.04 -6.66 0.36
C LEU A 60 19.05 -7.77 0.05
N ASP A 61 19.45 -7.90 -1.22
CA ASP A 61 20.44 -8.88 -1.66
C ASP A 61 21.78 -8.69 -0.94
N LYS A 62 22.23 -7.45 -0.75
CA LYS A 62 23.43 -7.13 0.06
C LYS A 62 23.33 -7.58 1.51
N LYS A 63 22.12 -7.87 1.99
CA LYS A 63 21.84 -8.37 3.35
C LYS A 63 21.52 -9.89 3.35
N ASN A 64 21.85 -10.58 2.27
CA ASN A 64 21.56 -12.02 2.08
C ASN A 64 20.04 -12.32 2.16
N THR A 65 19.22 -11.40 1.70
CA THR A 65 17.77 -11.58 1.62
C THR A 65 17.35 -11.56 0.18
N GLU A 66 16.95 -12.71 -0.36
CA GLU A 66 16.54 -12.83 -1.76
C GLU A 66 15.23 -12.08 -2.01
N ALA A 67 15.27 -11.15 -2.95
CA ALA A 67 14.12 -10.34 -3.36
C ALA A 67 13.95 -10.38 -4.88
N VAL A 68 12.71 -10.20 -5.33
CA VAL A 68 12.35 -10.21 -6.76
C VAL A 68 11.64 -8.92 -7.11
N SER A 69 12.19 -8.22 -8.11
CA SER A 69 11.60 -7.01 -8.68
C SER A 69 10.39 -7.34 -9.54
N ILE A 70 9.26 -6.65 -9.28
CA ILE A 70 8.00 -6.79 -10.02
C ILE A 70 7.54 -5.40 -10.48
N HIS A 71 7.40 -5.22 -11.78
CA HIS A 71 6.93 -3.98 -12.39
C HIS A 71 6.43 -4.21 -13.83
N THR A 72 5.90 -3.19 -14.48
CA THR A 72 5.29 -3.26 -15.83
C THR A 72 6.18 -3.86 -16.92
N LYS A 73 7.49 -3.71 -16.82
CA LYS A 73 8.48 -4.28 -17.78
C LYS A 73 9.02 -5.65 -17.37
N LYS A 74 8.65 -6.14 -16.17
CA LYS A 74 9.10 -7.43 -15.66
C LYS A 74 8.05 -8.01 -14.71
N ASP A 75 7.46 -9.10 -15.13
CA ASP A 75 6.48 -9.85 -14.32
C ASP A 75 5.31 -8.97 -13.86
N ASN A 76 4.70 -8.18 -14.76
CA ASN A 76 3.55 -7.36 -14.41
C ASN A 76 2.43 -8.20 -13.81
N ILE A 77 2.02 -7.86 -12.58
CA ILE A 77 0.96 -8.56 -11.87
C ILE A 77 -0.32 -7.74 -11.73
N ILE A 78 -0.27 -6.42 -11.97
CA ILE A 78 -1.40 -5.52 -11.76
C ILE A 78 -1.99 -5.14 -13.11
N GLU A 79 -3.17 -5.65 -13.42
CA GLU A 79 -4.02 -5.15 -14.50
C GLU A 79 -4.85 -3.99 -13.96
N VAL A 80 -4.96 -2.90 -14.72
CA VAL A 80 -5.67 -1.70 -14.29
C VAL A 80 -6.76 -1.30 -15.28
N VAL A 81 -7.72 -0.53 -14.75
CA VAL A 81 -8.62 0.32 -15.53
C VAL A 81 -8.25 1.79 -15.26
N PRO A 82 -8.43 2.71 -16.23
CA PRO A 82 -8.23 4.14 -15.99
C PRO A 82 -9.10 4.63 -14.84
N GLU A 83 -8.54 5.45 -13.93
CA GLU A 83 -9.28 6.01 -12.79
C GLU A 83 -10.30 7.05 -13.27
N ALA A 84 -9.82 8.19 -13.77
CA ALA A 84 -10.63 9.28 -14.26
C ALA A 84 -9.90 10.04 -15.37
N LYS A 85 -10.63 10.56 -16.33
CA LYS A 85 -10.04 11.22 -17.52
C LYS A 85 -9.13 12.41 -17.15
N GLU A 86 -9.51 13.17 -16.15
CA GLU A 86 -8.75 14.34 -15.69
C GLU A 86 -7.43 13.98 -14.99
N LEU A 87 -7.24 12.73 -14.59
CA LEU A 87 -6.02 12.22 -13.97
C LEU A 87 -5.01 11.68 -14.99
N GLY A 88 -5.41 11.47 -16.25
CA GLY A 88 -4.57 10.92 -17.30
C GLY A 88 -4.22 9.45 -17.05
N PHE A 89 -2.93 9.10 -17.06
CA PHE A 89 -2.45 7.74 -16.88
C PHE A 89 -2.37 7.34 -15.39
N VAL A 90 -3.47 7.52 -14.66
CA VAL A 90 -3.67 6.97 -13.32
C VAL A 90 -4.61 5.80 -13.42
N GLY A 91 -4.26 4.69 -12.77
CA GLY A 91 -5.00 3.43 -12.85
C GLY A 91 -5.53 2.94 -11.51
N LEU A 92 -6.69 2.29 -11.56
CA LEU A 92 -7.24 1.50 -10.47
C LEU A 92 -6.95 0.03 -10.71
N PRO A 93 -6.39 -0.71 -9.73
CA PRO A 93 -6.22 -2.15 -9.82
C PRO A 93 -7.57 -2.85 -10.08
N ASN A 94 -7.63 -3.61 -11.17
CA ASN A 94 -8.79 -4.39 -11.57
C ASN A 94 -8.59 -5.89 -11.32
N LYS A 95 -7.37 -6.38 -11.62
CA LYS A 95 -7.01 -7.79 -11.41
C LYS A 95 -5.56 -7.90 -10.98
N ILE A 96 -5.29 -8.84 -10.08
CA ILE A 96 -3.93 -9.18 -9.63
C ILE A 96 -3.62 -10.61 -10.07
N ASN A 97 -2.47 -10.81 -10.70
CA ASN A 97 -1.97 -12.14 -11.02
C ASN A 97 -1.26 -12.74 -9.80
N ASN A 98 -2.02 -13.50 -9.03
CA ASN A 98 -1.52 -14.11 -7.78
C ASN A 98 -0.54 -15.26 -8.02
N ASP A 99 -0.58 -15.92 -9.17
CA ASP A 99 0.25 -17.10 -9.43
C ASP A 99 1.73 -16.74 -9.37
N ILE A 100 2.11 -15.63 -10.00
CA ILE A 100 3.47 -15.10 -9.96
C ILE A 100 3.90 -14.79 -8.52
N LEU A 101 3.03 -14.12 -7.73
CA LEU A 101 3.34 -13.79 -6.34
C LEU A 101 3.52 -15.03 -5.47
N LEU A 102 2.61 -15.99 -5.60
CA LEU A 102 2.66 -17.23 -4.81
C LEU A 102 3.89 -18.07 -5.17
N ASP A 103 4.29 -18.10 -6.43
CA ASP A 103 5.48 -18.84 -6.87
C ASP A 103 6.78 -18.22 -6.31
N ILE A 104 6.89 -16.89 -6.30
CA ILE A 104 8.01 -16.17 -5.69
C ILE A 104 8.08 -16.48 -4.18
N ILE A 105 6.95 -16.41 -3.48
CA ILE A 105 6.85 -16.68 -2.05
C ILE A 105 7.20 -18.16 -1.73
N ARG A 106 6.75 -19.11 -2.55
CA ARG A 106 7.10 -20.55 -2.40
C ARG A 106 8.60 -20.78 -2.50
N GLN A 107 9.30 -19.97 -3.28
CA GLN A 107 10.76 -19.99 -3.39
C GLN A 107 11.47 -19.30 -2.22
N ASN A 108 10.77 -18.87 -1.18
CA ASN A 108 11.25 -18.09 -0.04
C ASN A 108 11.89 -16.73 -0.43
N LYS A 109 11.43 -16.14 -1.53
CA LYS A 109 11.85 -14.80 -1.99
C LYS A 109 10.82 -13.76 -1.64
N ILE A 110 11.25 -12.51 -1.52
CA ILE A 110 10.37 -11.37 -1.21
C ILE A 110 10.00 -10.64 -2.50
N PRO A 111 8.73 -10.64 -2.93
CA PRO A 111 8.27 -9.82 -4.04
C PRO A 111 8.32 -8.33 -3.66
N ILE A 112 9.00 -7.52 -4.47
CA ILE A 112 9.05 -6.06 -4.35
C ILE A 112 8.27 -5.48 -5.53
N ILE A 113 7.14 -4.86 -5.25
CA ILE A 113 6.16 -4.45 -6.26
C ILE A 113 6.18 -2.94 -6.43
N SER A 114 6.38 -2.47 -7.65
CA SER A 114 6.15 -1.08 -8.03
C SER A 114 4.65 -0.80 -8.16
N PRO A 115 4.14 0.35 -7.71
CA PRO A 115 2.73 0.73 -7.88
C PRO A 115 2.45 1.22 -9.31
N LEU A 116 2.65 0.30 -10.25
CA LEU A 116 2.42 0.44 -11.67
C LEU A 116 1.56 -0.71 -12.16
N GLY A 117 0.75 -0.48 -13.18
CA GLY A 117 -0.04 -1.53 -13.81
C GLY A 117 -0.21 -1.30 -15.29
N LEU A 118 -0.60 -2.34 -16.01
CA LEU A 118 -0.91 -2.29 -17.43
C LEU A 118 -2.42 -2.35 -17.63
N ASP A 119 -2.94 -1.52 -18.52
CA ASP A 119 -4.30 -1.66 -19.01
C ASP A 119 -4.42 -2.73 -20.11
N LYS A 120 -5.61 -2.96 -20.61
CA LYS A 120 -5.89 -3.91 -21.71
C LYS A 120 -5.14 -3.63 -23.01
N ASN A 121 -4.60 -2.44 -23.18
CA ASN A 121 -3.83 -2.02 -24.34
C ASN A 121 -2.31 -2.08 -24.07
N ASN A 122 -1.89 -2.65 -22.94
CA ASN A 122 -0.52 -2.64 -22.44
C ASN A 122 0.03 -1.24 -22.17
N GLN A 123 -0.83 -0.27 -21.91
CA GLN A 123 -0.41 1.07 -21.52
C GLN A 123 -0.13 1.08 -20.01
N THR A 124 1.03 1.61 -19.63
CA THR A 124 1.41 1.79 -18.22
C THR A 124 0.57 2.88 -17.56
N HIS A 125 0.09 2.58 -16.36
CA HIS A 125 -0.59 3.51 -15.46
C HIS A 125 0.11 3.59 -14.12
N ASN A 126 0.16 4.81 -13.56
CA ASN A 126 0.59 5.07 -12.20
C ASN A 126 -0.55 4.71 -11.23
N ILE A 127 -0.23 3.98 -10.17
CA ILE A 127 -1.19 3.60 -9.14
C ILE A 127 -0.79 4.28 -7.82
N ASN A 128 -1.77 4.69 -7.03
CA ASN A 128 -1.47 5.10 -5.65
C ASN A 128 -0.89 3.92 -4.86
N GLY A 129 0.21 4.13 -4.14
CA GLY A 129 0.92 3.06 -3.44
C GLY A 129 0.06 2.34 -2.41
N ASP A 130 -0.79 3.06 -1.65
CA ASP A 130 -1.69 2.46 -0.66
C ASP A 130 -2.78 1.62 -1.35
N THR A 131 -3.31 2.12 -2.48
CA THR A 131 -4.28 1.41 -3.31
C THR A 131 -3.69 0.14 -3.92
N ALA A 132 -2.45 0.20 -4.42
CA ALA A 132 -1.76 -0.99 -4.92
C ALA A 132 -1.52 -2.02 -3.82
N ALA A 133 -1.05 -1.58 -2.64
CA ALA A 133 -0.80 -2.46 -1.49
C ALA A 133 -2.10 -3.13 -1.01
N MET A 134 -3.18 -2.38 -0.90
CA MET A 134 -4.51 -2.90 -0.56
C MET A 134 -4.98 -3.96 -1.57
N ALA A 135 -4.89 -3.68 -2.88
CA ALA A 135 -5.34 -4.60 -3.92
C ALA A 135 -4.54 -5.91 -3.89
N VAL A 136 -3.22 -5.84 -3.71
CA VAL A 136 -2.37 -7.03 -3.54
C VAL A 136 -2.74 -7.78 -2.26
N ALA A 137 -2.89 -7.11 -1.13
CA ALA A 137 -3.24 -7.73 0.15
C ALA A 137 -4.58 -8.48 0.09
N LYS A 138 -5.59 -7.88 -0.54
CA LYS A 138 -6.92 -8.51 -0.77
C LYS A 138 -6.80 -9.75 -1.65
N SER A 139 -6.05 -9.65 -2.75
CA SER A 139 -5.95 -10.73 -3.73
C SER A 139 -5.32 -11.99 -3.18
N VAL A 140 -4.30 -11.86 -2.32
CA VAL A 140 -3.64 -13.00 -1.65
C VAL A 140 -4.27 -13.33 -0.28
N LYS A 141 -5.34 -12.66 0.12
CA LYS A 141 -5.98 -12.77 1.44
C LYS A 141 -4.95 -12.73 2.55
N SER A 142 -4.15 -11.67 2.56
CA SER A 142 -3.05 -11.55 3.49
C SER A 142 -3.55 -11.54 4.95
N ARG A 143 -2.75 -12.09 5.85
CA ARG A 143 -3.04 -12.03 7.29
C ARG A 143 -2.98 -10.60 7.82
N ARG A 144 -2.09 -9.77 7.26
CA ARG A 144 -1.91 -8.38 7.72
C ARG A 144 -1.49 -7.47 6.56
N LEU A 145 -2.08 -6.28 6.50
CA LEU A 145 -1.65 -5.16 5.67
C LEU A 145 -1.07 -4.07 6.58
N LEU A 146 0.16 -3.64 6.34
CA LEU A 146 0.77 -2.51 7.06
C LEU A 146 1.03 -1.37 6.08
N LEU A 147 0.37 -0.23 6.27
CA LEU A 147 0.62 1.00 5.54
C LEU A 147 1.58 1.87 6.35
N MET A 148 2.72 2.20 5.74
CA MET A 148 3.74 3.04 6.36
C MET A 148 3.51 4.50 6.01
N THR A 149 3.60 5.37 7.02
CA THR A 149 3.47 6.83 6.87
C THR A 149 4.60 7.55 7.59
N ASN A 150 4.67 8.87 7.48
CA ASN A 150 5.62 9.73 8.18
C ASN A 150 5.06 10.36 9.47
N VAL A 151 3.86 9.96 9.88
CA VAL A 151 3.22 10.39 11.14
C VAL A 151 2.96 9.19 12.04
N ASP A 152 2.74 9.43 13.33
CA ASP A 152 2.63 8.37 14.35
C ASP A 152 1.40 7.46 14.20
N GLY A 153 0.46 7.81 13.38
CA GLY A 153 -0.80 7.11 13.17
C GLY A 153 -1.98 8.06 13.26
N VAL A 154 -3.14 7.55 13.62
CA VAL A 154 -4.35 8.36 13.82
C VAL A 154 -4.38 8.86 15.26
N LEU A 155 -4.55 10.16 15.43
CA LEU A 155 -4.65 10.81 16.73
C LEU A 155 -6.12 11.16 17.03
N ASN A 156 -6.51 11.03 18.30
CA ASN A 156 -7.79 11.54 18.76
C ASN A 156 -7.79 13.06 18.95
N LYS A 157 -8.92 13.66 19.37
CA LYS A 157 -9.05 15.11 19.62
C LYS A 157 -8.06 15.63 20.68
N GLU A 158 -7.61 14.77 21.60
CA GLU A 158 -6.64 15.10 22.64
C GLU A 158 -5.19 14.88 22.16
N LYS A 159 -4.98 14.62 20.86
CA LYS A 159 -3.67 14.32 20.23
C LYS A 159 -2.98 13.07 20.80
N LYS A 160 -3.74 12.13 21.33
CA LYS A 160 -3.25 10.80 21.72
C LYS A 160 -3.39 9.83 20.56
N LEU A 161 -2.40 8.96 20.40
CA LEU A 161 -2.44 7.89 19.41
C LEU A 161 -3.61 6.94 19.71
N ILE A 162 -4.34 6.55 18.67
CA ILE A 162 -5.37 5.54 18.74
C ILE A 162 -4.74 4.21 18.36
N ASP A 163 -4.74 3.26 19.28
CA ASP A 163 -4.12 1.95 19.07
C ASP A 163 -5.05 1.02 18.27
N GLU A 164 -6.36 1.04 18.58
CA GLU A 164 -7.37 0.26 17.88
C GLU A 164 -8.62 1.11 17.63
N ILE A 165 -9.26 0.89 16.47
CA ILE A 165 -10.47 1.62 16.10
C ILE A 165 -11.38 0.74 15.26
N SER A 166 -12.68 0.81 15.51
CA SER A 166 -13.70 0.14 14.71
C SER A 166 -14.08 0.94 13.46
N SER A 167 -14.67 0.27 12.47
CA SER A 167 -15.15 0.93 11.26
C SER A 167 -16.19 2.01 11.53
N SER A 168 -17.03 1.85 12.56
CA SER A 168 -18.04 2.83 12.96
C SER A 168 -17.42 4.08 13.57
N GLU A 169 -16.45 3.92 14.46
CA GLU A 169 -15.74 5.03 15.09
C GLU A 169 -14.95 5.86 14.05
N ILE A 170 -14.36 5.20 13.04
CA ILE A 170 -13.70 5.92 11.93
C ILE A 170 -14.68 6.85 11.22
N LEU A 171 -15.89 6.37 10.90
CA LEU A 171 -16.89 7.19 10.20
C LEU A 171 -17.30 8.43 11.02
N GLU A 172 -17.34 8.31 12.33
CA GLU A 172 -17.59 9.43 13.22
C GLU A 172 -16.41 10.41 13.23
N MET A 173 -15.17 9.91 13.33
CA MET A 173 -13.96 10.72 13.35
C MET A 173 -13.67 11.43 12.02
N VAL A 174 -14.15 10.90 10.90
CA VAL A 174 -14.10 11.57 9.61
C VAL A 174 -15.13 12.70 9.57
N LYS A 175 -16.35 12.48 10.09
CA LYS A 175 -17.42 13.47 10.12
C LYS A 175 -17.09 14.67 11.03
N ASP A 176 -16.41 14.43 12.13
CA ASP A 176 -16.06 15.46 13.11
C ASP A 176 -14.66 16.07 12.88
N GLU A 177 -14.08 15.80 11.70
CA GLU A 177 -12.79 16.32 11.23
C GLU A 177 -11.59 16.02 12.16
N THR A 178 -11.71 15.02 13.02
CA THR A 178 -10.60 14.55 13.86
C THR A 178 -9.50 13.91 12.99
N ILE A 179 -9.89 13.25 11.89
CA ILE A 179 -8.96 12.63 10.94
C ILE A 179 -8.61 13.63 9.84
N THR A 180 -7.33 13.90 9.65
CA THR A 180 -6.85 14.81 8.60
C THR A 180 -7.06 14.25 7.19
N GLU A 181 -7.28 15.13 6.20
CA GLU A 181 -7.51 14.76 4.80
C GLU A 181 -6.47 13.79 4.23
N GLY A 182 -5.18 13.95 4.59
CA GLY A 182 -4.11 13.07 4.12
C GLY A 182 -4.15 11.65 4.70
N MET A 183 -4.85 11.43 5.81
CA MET A 183 -4.99 10.13 6.47
C MET A 183 -6.22 9.36 5.96
N ILE A 184 -7.27 10.06 5.51
CA ILE A 184 -8.51 9.45 5.03
C ILE A 184 -8.29 8.37 3.96
N PRO A 185 -7.48 8.58 2.90
CA PRO A 185 -7.22 7.53 1.90
C PRO A 185 -6.58 6.28 2.48
N LYS A 186 -5.67 6.42 3.45
CA LYS A 186 -5.00 5.29 4.10
C LYS A 186 -5.96 4.48 4.96
N ILE A 187 -6.80 5.16 5.72
CA ILE A 187 -7.83 4.52 6.54
C ILE A 187 -8.83 3.78 5.66
N ASN A 188 -9.29 4.42 4.58
CA ASN A 188 -10.19 3.77 3.63
C ASN A 188 -9.57 2.54 2.98
N ALA A 189 -8.28 2.58 2.65
CA ALA A 189 -7.56 1.41 2.12
C ALA A 189 -7.47 0.28 3.17
N CYS A 190 -7.24 0.59 4.44
CA CYS A 190 -7.25 -0.40 5.52
C CYS A 190 -8.64 -1.00 5.73
N LEU A 191 -9.70 -0.18 5.77
CA LEU A 191 -11.08 -0.62 5.90
C LEU A 191 -11.50 -1.52 4.73
N ASP A 192 -11.21 -1.10 3.49
CA ASP A 192 -11.52 -1.90 2.32
C ASP A 192 -10.78 -3.24 2.33
N ALA A 193 -9.51 -3.26 2.75
CA ALA A 193 -8.74 -4.49 2.88
C ALA A 193 -9.39 -5.46 3.88
N VAL A 194 -9.72 -4.98 5.07
CA VAL A 194 -10.31 -5.79 6.14
C VAL A 194 -11.70 -6.30 5.74
N ASN A 195 -12.54 -5.45 5.16
CA ASN A 195 -13.88 -5.84 4.68
C ASN A 195 -13.84 -6.86 3.54
N ASN A 196 -12.69 -7.00 2.86
CA ASN A 196 -12.51 -7.93 1.73
C ASN A 196 -11.55 -9.08 2.04
N GLY A 197 -11.41 -9.47 3.31
CA GLY A 197 -10.79 -10.74 3.72
C GLY A 197 -9.33 -10.66 4.18
N VAL A 198 -8.76 -9.46 4.33
CA VAL A 198 -7.52 -9.27 5.09
C VAL A 198 -7.86 -9.33 6.59
N THR A 199 -7.14 -10.14 7.37
CA THR A 199 -7.49 -10.36 8.79
C THR A 199 -7.28 -9.10 9.63
N ALA A 200 -6.22 -8.34 9.36
CA ALA A 200 -5.93 -7.08 10.06
C ALA A 200 -5.21 -6.10 9.12
N ALA A 201 -5.45 -4.82 9.33
CA ALA A 201 -4.73 -3.76 8.65
C ALA A 201 -4.26 -2.70 9.66
N GLY A 202 -3.10 -2.11 9.43
CA GLY A 202 -2.54 -1.10 10.33
C GLY A 202 -1.84 0.02 9.59
N ILE A 203 -1.77 1.18 10.26
CA ILE A 203 -1.01 2.35 9.80
C ILE A 203 0.08 2.63 10.83
N ILE A 204 1.32 2.57 10.40
CA ILE A 204 2.49 2.72 11.28
C ILE A 204 3.41 3.85 10.80
N ASN A 205 4.17 4.42 11.73
CA ASN A 205 5.19 5.40 11.41
C ASN A 205 6.44 4.72 10.86
N GLY A 206 6.63 4.78 9.53
CA GLY A 206 7.79 4.20 8.86
C GLY A 206 9.11 4.96 9.08
N THR A 207 9.09 6.14 9.72
CA THR A 207 10.30 6.89 10.07
C THR A 207 10.88 6.48 11.42
N LYS A 208 10.09 5.80 12.27
CA LYS A 208 10.56 5.26 13.53
C LYS A 208 11.32 3.96 13.29
N GLN A 209 12.50 3.88 13.90
CA GLN A 209 13.32 2.68 13.83
C GLN A 209 12.58 1.47 14.41
N HIS A 210 12.61 0.36 13.69
CA HIS A 210 11.96 -0.90 14.10
C HIS A 210 10.43 -0.88 14.24
N SER A 211 9.72 0.13 13.73
CA SER A 211 8.25 0.23 13.86
C SER A 211 7.51 -1.02 13.34
N CYS A 212 7.95 -1.59 12.22
CA CYS A 212 7.38 -2.85 11.71
C CYS A 212 7.58 -4.02 12.69
N LEU A 213 8.74 -4.11 13.34
CA LEU A 213 9.01 -5.17 14.32
C LEU A 213 8.15 -5.00 15.55
N TRP A 214 8.02 -3.79 16.06
CA TRP A 214 7.13 -3.48 17.19
C TRP A 214 5.68 -3.83 16.86
N GLU A 215 5.20 -3.48 15.67
CA GLU A 215 3.82 -3.79 15.24
C GLU A 215 3.58 -5.30 15.12
N ILE A 216 4.57 -6.06 14.68
CA ILE A 216 4.41 -7.50 14.45
C ILE A 216 4.57 -8.31 15.73
N PHE A 217 5.43 -7.86 16.65
CA PHE A 217 5.90 -8.63 17.80
C PHE A 217 5.46 -8.14 19.17
N SER A 218 4.88 -6.94 19.31
CA SER A 218 4.37 -6.46 20.58
C SER A 218 2.85 -6.63 20.67
N ASP A 219 2.36 -6.90 21.85
CA ASP A 219 0.92 -7.02 22.11
C ASP A 219 0.18 -5.67 21.97
N LYS A 220 0.92 -4.56 22.07
CA LYS A 220 0.35 -3.19 21.99
C LYS A 220 0.45 -2.56 20.61
N GLY A 221 1.18 -3.18 19.66
CA GLY A 221 1.44 -2.57 18.35
C GLY A 221 2.31 -1.29 18.43
N SER A 222 2.47 -0.61 17.30
CA SER A 222 3.22 0.66 17.17
C SER A 222 2.45 1.75 16.43
N GLY A 223 1.21 1.48 16.05
CA GLY A 223 0.36 2.37 15.27
C GLY A 223 -1.12 2.03 15.40
N LEU A 224 -1.94 2.58 14.49
CA LEU A 224 -3.36 2.23 14.43
C LEU A 224 -3.54 0.83 13.87
N SER A 225 -4.20 -0.05 14.60
CA SER A 225 -4.59 -1.40 14.14
C SER A 225 -6.10 -1.47 13.89
N LEU A 226 -6.47 -2.00 12.73
CA LEU A 226 -7.84 -2.31 12.33
C LEU A 226 -7.96 -3.83 12.22
N ILE A 227 -8.81 -4.43 13.06
CA ILE A 227 -9.04 -5.86 13.09
C ILE A 227 -10.46 -6.13 12.59
N HIS A 228 -10.62 -7.16 11.77
CA HIS A 228 -11.95 -7.65 11.41
C HIS A 228 -12.57 -8.31 12.63
N ILE A 229 -13.48 -7.60 13.31
CA ILE A 229 -14.30 -8.16 14.37
C ILE A 229 -15.42 -8.95 13.68
N SER A 230 -15.23 -10.26 13.47
CA SER A 230 -16.36 -11.15 13.22
C SER A 230 -17.25 -11.07 14.44
N GLU A 231 -18.50 -10.57 14.29
CA GLU A 231 -19.50 -10.68 15.35
C GLU A 231 -19.53 -12.13 15.85
N PRO A 232 -19.44 -12.36 17.16
CA PRO A 232 -19.60 -13.71 17.67
C PRO A 232 -20.99 -14.20 17.25
N THR A 233 -21.03 -15.24 16.42
CA THR A 233 -22.26 -15.96 16.11
C THR A 233 -22.91 -16.31 17.44
N ARG A 234 -24.02 -15.62 17.79
CA ARG A 234 -24.84 -15.99 18.94
C ARG A 234 -25.18 -17.48 18.79
N PRO A 235 -24.86 -18.33 19.75
CA PRO A 235 -25.38 -19.68 19.73
C PRO A 235 -26.91 -19.57 19.74
N LEU A 236 -27.54 -20.17 18.74
CA LEU A 236 -28.97 -20.38 18.75
C LEU A 236 -29.28 -21.18 20.01
N SER A 237 -29.87 -20.53 20.99
CA SER A 237 -30.47 -21.22 22.14
C SER A 237 -31.60 -22.09 21.62
N ILE A 238 -31.43 -23.39 21.77
CA ILE A 238 -32.45 -24.42 21.61
C ILE A 238 -33.36 -24.35 22.84
#